data_f5e038a2e5c5ab901a1449643aec73f9
#
_entry.id   f5e038a2e5c5ab901a1449643aec73f9
#
_cell.length_a   1.000
_cell.length_b   1.000
_cell.length_c   1.000
_cell.angle_alpha   90.00
_cell.angle_beta   90.00
_cell.angle_gamma   90.00
#
_symmetry.space_group_name_H-M   'P 1'
#
loop_
_entity.id
_entity.type
_entity.pdbx_description
1 polymer ?
#
loop_
_entity_poly.entity_id
_entity_poly.type
_entity_poly.pdbx_seq_one_letter_code
_entity_poly.pdbx_strand_id
1 'polypeptide(L)'
;MSRKVTLFTGQWADLPIDELLPLVKKMGYEGVELACWGDHFEVSRALAEDSYVVELWEKLQANDLSCYAISNHLVSQAVCDLIDERHQAILSPNIWGDGDPEGVRQRAAEEMKNTARAARKFFDARPDDTVIHPVVNGFTGSSIWHALYAFPPTSQEYLDNGYKDFANRWTPILEVFEEVDVNFALEVHPTEIAFDTASAERALEAVSNHKRFGFNYDPSHLGYMLRIGLWGKG
;
A
#
# COMPACT_ATOMS: atom_id res chain seq x y z
N MET A 1 -21.49 -9.17 -13.84
CA MET A 1 -21.27 -7.77 -13.42
C MET A 1 -20.05 -7.25 -14.18
N SER A 2 -20.11 -6.05 -14.77
CA SER A 2 -18.92 -5.42 -15.34
C SER A 2 -17.98 -5.01 -14.19
N ARG A 3 -16.66 -5.13 -14.39
CA ARG A 3 -15.69 -4.61 -13.45
C ARG A 3 -15.72 -3.08 -13.50
N LYS A 4 -15.70 -2.44 -12.33
CA LYS A 4 -15.63 -0.99 -12.22
C LYS A 4 -14.22 -0.49 -12.57
N VAL A 5 -14.15 0.64 -13.26
CA VAL A 5 -12.88 1.31 -13.55
C VAL A 5 -12.71 2.46 -12.57
N THR A 6 -11.61 2.43 -11.82
CA THR A 6 -11.32 3.39 -10.76
C THR A 6 -10.05 4.17 -11.04
N LEU A 7 -9.95 5.39 -10.51
CA LEU A 7 -8.75 6.20 -10.53
C LEU A 7 -8.02 6.06 -9.19
N PHE A 8 -6.72 5.78 -9.23
CA PHE A 8 -5.86 5.96 -8.06
C PHE A 8 -5.56 7.45 -7.85
N THR A 9 -5.93 7.99 -6.69
CA THR A 9 -5.87 9.43 -6.43
C THR A 9 -4.48 9.95 -6.08
N GLY A 10 -3.55 9.07 -5.75
CA GLY A 10 -2.21 9.45 -5.24
C GLY A 10 -1.37 10.28 -6.20
N GLN A 11 -1.61 10.18 -7.51
CA GLN A 11 -0.92 10.99 -8.53
C GLN A 11 -1.47 12.43 -8.63
N TRP A 12 -2.57 12.71 -7.93
CA TRP A 12 -3.29 13.97 -7.93
C TRP A 12 -3.33 14.60 -6.54
N ALA A 13 -2.40 14.23 -5.66
CA ALA A 13 -2.38 14.67 -4.26
C ALA A 13 -2.04 16.17 -4.08
N ASP A 14 -1.70 16.86 -5.15
CA ASP A 14 -1.57 18.31 -5.23
C ASP A 14 -2.91 19.03 -5.39
N LEU A 15 -3.99 18.31 -5.74
CA LEU A 15 -5.36 18.83 -5.79
C LEU A 15 -6.12 18.41 -4.53
N PRO A 16 -6.89 19.32 -3.91
CA PRO A 16 -7.84 18.94 -2.86
C PRO A 16 -8.85 17.92 -3.38
N ILE A 17 -9.28 16.99 -2.50
CA ILE A 17 -10.21 15.92 -2.87
C ILE A 17 -11.52 16.49 -3.47
N ASP A 18 -12.01 17.61 -2.96
CA ASP A 18 -13.23 18.27 -3.46
C ASP A 18 -13.09 18.82 -4.88
N GLU A 19 -11.87 19.14 -5.32
CA GLU A 19 -11.58 19.55 -6.69
C GLU A 19 -11.34 18.34 -7.60
N LEU A 20 -10.74 17.28 -7.06
CA LEU A 20 -10.40 16.08 -7.82
C LEU A 20 -11.65 15.26 -8.18
N LEU A 21 -12.57 15.01 -7.26
CA LEU A 21 -13.70 14.09 -7.51
C LEU A 21 -14.56 14.48 -8.73
N PRO A 22 -14.92 15.75 -8.95
CA PRO A 22 -15.62 16.15 -10.16
C PRO A 22 -14.83 15.86 -11.44
N LEU A 23 -13.50 15.99 -11.41
CA LEU A 23 -12.62 15.67 -12.54
C LEU A 23 -12.60 14.18 -12.82
N VAL A 24 -12.50 13.34 -11.77
CA VAL A 24 -12.55 11.88 -11.86
C VAL A 24 -13.82 11.44 -12.58
N LYS A 25 -14.97 11.99 -12.17
CA LYS A 25 -16.25 11.69 -12.83
C LYS A 25 -16.27 12.14 -14.27
N LYS A 26 -15.78 13.35 -14.56
CA LYS A 26 -15.69 13.89 -15.93
C LYS A 26 -14.80 13.05 -16.84
N MET A 27 -13.75 12.41 -16.30
CA MET A 27 -12.87 11.50 -17.02
C MET A 27 -13.55 10.15 -17.32
N GLY A 28 -14.72 9.88 -16.75
CA GLY A 28 -15.49 8.66 -16.99
C GLY A 28 -15.21 7.50 -16.03
N TYR A 29 -14.50 7.73 -14.93
CA TYR A 29 -14.30 6.72 -13.91
C TYR A 29 -15.58 6.47 -13.10
N GLU A 30 -15.70 5.27 -12.55
CA GLU A 30 -16.84 4.84 -11.73
C GLU A 30 -16.53 4.85 -10.24
N GLY A 31 -15.27 5.12 -9.88
CA GLY A 31 -14.82 5.19 -8.50
C GLY A 31 -13.36 5.57 -8.37
N VAL A 32 -12.88 5.47 -7.13
CA VAL A 32 -11.51 5.84 -6.75
C VAL A 32 -10.86 4.74 -5.90
N GLU A 33 -9.55 4.76 -5.90
CA GLU A 33 -8.67 4.24 -4.86
C GLU A 33 -8.06 5.45 -4.15
N LEU A 34 -8.37 5.63 -2.86
CA LEU A 34 -8.00 6.83 -2.10
C LEU A 34 -6.59 6.71 -1.53
N ALA A 35 -5.74 7.69 -1.80
CA ALA A 35 -4.40 7.77 -1.24
C ALA A 35 -4.40 8.32 0.19
N CYS A 36 -3.57 7.75 1.07
CA CYS A 36 -3.37 8.24 2.45
C CYS A 36 -2.39 9.44 2.51
N TRP A 37 -2.31 10.22 1.45
CA TRP A 37 -1.53 11.48 1.39
C TRP A 37 -2.28 12.54 0.58
N GLY A 38 -1.84 13.78 0.69
CA GLY A 38 -2.69 14.90 0.38
C GLY A 38 -3.79 15.02 1.43
N ASP A 39 -5.00 15.42 1.03
CA ASP A 39 -6.20 15.43 1.87
C ASP A 39 -7.20 14.31 1.47
N HIS A 40 -6.73 13.30 0.71
CA HIS A 40 -7.63 12.34 0.09
C HIS A 40 -8.15 11.29 1.08
N PHE A 41 -7.29 10.79 1.99
CA PHE A 41 -7.70 9.94 3.11
C PHE A 41 -6.77 10.13 4.30
N GLU A 42 -7.28 10.79 5.34
CA GLU A 42 -6.52 11.07 6.55
C GLU A 42 -6.76 10.00 7.61
N VAL A 43 -5.82 9.07 7.77
CA VAL A 43 -5.91 7.91 8.68
C VAL A 43 -6.25 8.35 10.11
N SER A 44 -5.57 9.35 10.65
CA SER A 44 -5.79 9.85 12.01
C SER A 44 -7.18 10.43 12.20
N ARG A 45 -7.71 11.19 11.24
CA ARG A 45 -9.06 11.73 11.28
C ARG A 45 -10.10 10.62 11.14
N ALA A 46 -9.90 9.68 10.24
CA ALA A 46 -10.80 8.55 10.09
C ALA A 46 -10.96 7.75 11.38
N LEU A 47 -9.90 7.63 12.18
CA LEU A 47 -9.96 6.97 13.49
C LEU A 47 -10.63 7.84 14.56
N ALA A 48 -10.36 9.14 14.59
CA ALA A 48 -10.80 10.03 15.66
C ALA A 48 -12.22 10.60 15.46
N GLU A 49 -12.65 10.77 14.22
CA GLU A 49 -13.86 11.51 13.85
C GLU A 49 -14.82 10.63 13.05
N ASP A 50 -15.95 10.24 13.65
CA ASP A 50 -16.96 9.44 12.93
C ASP A 50 -17.57 10.21 11.76
N SER A 51 -17.73 11.54 11.88
CA SER A 51 -18.25 12.39 10.81
C SER A 51 -17.36 12.39 9.57
N TYR A 52 -16.03 12.32 9.72
CA TYR A 52 -15.09 12.36 8.61
C TYR A 52 -15.34 11.27 7.56
N VAL A 53 -15.53 10.03 8.01
CA VAL A 53 -15.75 8.91 7.08
C VAL A 53 -17.13 9.02 6.40
N VAL A 54 -18.13 9.53 7.09
CA VAL A 54 -19.46 9.77 6.53
C VAL A 54 -19.41 10.88 5.49
N GLU A 55 -18.82 12.04 5.83
CA GLU A 55 -18.65 13.18 4.91
C GLU A 55 -17.87 12.79 3.64
N LEU A 56 -16.85 11.94 3.77
CA LEU A 56 -16.09 11.48 2.61
C LEU A 56 -16.95 10.60 1.69
N TRP A 57 -17.81 9.73 2.25
CA TRP A 57 -18.78 8.97 1.45
C TRP A 57 -19.81 9.89 0.80
N GLU A 58 -20.30 10.91 1.47
CA GLU A 58 -21.22 11.90 0.90
C GLU A 58 -20.59 12.63 -0.30
N LYS A 59 -19.31 13.03 -0.19
CA LYS A 59 -18.57 13.64 -1.31
C LYS A 59 -18.44 12.70 -2.51
N LEU A 60 -18.12 11.43 -2.27
CA LEU A 60 -18.06 10.42 -3.31
C LEU A 60 -19.42 10.23 -4.01
N GLN A 61 -20.50 10.09 -3.23
CA GLN A 61 -21.86 9.94 -3.76
C GLN A 61 -22.34 11.17 -4.54
N ALA A 62 -22.04 12.38 -4.04
CA ALA A 62 -22.38 13.64 -4.73
C ALA A 62 -21.76 13.73 -6.14
N ASN A 63 -20.67 12.99 -6.38
CA ASN A 63 -19.99 12.89 -7.68
C ASN A 63 -20.32 11.59 -8.43
N ASP A 64 -21.29 10.80 -7.94
CA ASP A 64 -21.63 9.48 -8.52
C ASP A 64 -20.37 8.58 -8.67
N LEU A 65 -19.56 8.56 -7.62
CA LEU A 65 -18.34 7.77 -7.48
C LEU A 65 -18.44 6.84 -6.27
N SER A 66 -17.65 5.78 -6.27
CA SER A 66 -17.49 4.89 -5.13
C SER A 66 -16.00 4.68 -4.81
N CYS A 67 -15.69 4.16 -3.62
CA CYS A 67 -14.34 3.77 -3.27
C CYS A 67 -14.24 2.25 -3.16
N TYR A 68 -13.14 1.67 -3.68
CA TYR A 68 -12.92 0.23 -3.71
C TYR A 68 -11.64 -0.21 -3.02
N ALA A 69 -10.69 0.70 -2.81
CA ALA A 69 -9.45 0.46 -2.09
C ALA A 69 -8.92 1.76 -1.48
N ILE A 70 -8.07 1.61 -0.48
CA ILE A 70 -7.27 2.68 0.11
C ILE A 70 -5.80 2.34 -0.15
N SER A 71 -4.96 3.35 -0.39
CA SER A 71 -3.55 3.17 -0.68
C SER A 71 -2.68 3.92 0.31
N ASN A 72 -1.71 3.22 0.93
CA ASN A 72 -0.72 3.84 1.81
C ASN A 72 0.71 3.45 1.44
N HIS A 73 1.08 3.61 0.17
CA HIS A 73 2.38 3.24 -0.39
C HIS A 73 3.55 3.95 0.29
N LEU A 74 3.43 5.25 0.56
CA LEU A 74 4.52 6.06 1.10
C LEU A 74 4.96 5.60 2.49
N VAL A 75 4.00 5.32 3.37
CA VAL A 75 4.28 4.87 4.74
C VAL A 75 4.68 3.40 4.75
N SER A 76 3.97 2.56 4.01
CA SER A 76 4.22 1.12 3.99
C SER A 76 5.60 0.75 3.43
N GLN A 77 6.13 1.55 2.49
CA GLN A 77 7.50 1.46 2.00
C GLN A 77 8.53 1.51 3.16
N ALA A 78 8.31 2.40 4.12
CA ALA A 78 9.25 2.60 5.22
C ALA A 78 9.28 1.45 6.24
N VAL A 79 8.38 0.46 6.16
CA VAL A 79 8.35 -0.66 7.12
C VAL A 79 9.60 -1.54 7.02
N CYS A 80 10.08 -1.84 5.81
CA CYS A 80 11.26 -2.70 5.60
C CYS A 80 12.43 -2.00 4.91
N ASP A 81 12.27 -0.79 4.38
CA ASP A 81 13.35 -0.11 3.69
C ASP A 81 14.54 0.21 4.60
N LEU A 82 15.70 0.34 3.98
CA LEU A 82 16.87 0.96 4.61
C LEU A 82 16.63 2.47 4.63
N ILE A 83 16.18 2.98 5.77
CA ILE A 83 15.77 4.39 5.93
C ILE A 83 16.95 5.34 5.74
N ASP A 84 16.76 6.33 4.87
CA ASP A 84 17.70 7.42 4.61
C ASP A 84 16.96 8.75 4.34
N GLU A 85 17.68 9.81 3.93
CA GLU A 85 17.13 11.14 3.69
C GLU A 85 16.02 11.21 2.64
N ARG A 86 15.94 10.24 1.72
CA ARG A 86 14.88 10.19 0.69
C ARG A 86 13.51 9.96 1.32
N HIS A 87 13.47 9.19 2.40
CA HIS A 87 12.22 8.89 3.13
C HIS A 87 11.66 10.11 3.83
N GLN A 88 12.52 11.06 4.26
CA GLN A 88 12.06 12.31 4.86
C GLN A 88 11.17 13.12 3.92
N ALA A 89 11.41 13.03 2.61
CA ALA A 89 10.65 13.78 1.63
C ALA A 89 9.22 13.24 1.40
N ILE A 90 8.97 11.98 1.75
CA ILE A 90 7.70 11.29 1.48
C ILE A 90 6.91 10.96 2.74
N LEU A 91 7.55 10.96 3.90
CA LEU A 91 6.91 10.62 5.17
C LEU A 91 6.43 11.89 5.90
N SER A 92 5.28 11.77 6.56
CA SER A 92 4.81 12.83 7.44
C SER A 92 5.77 13.03 8.63
N PRO A 93 5.80 14.24 9.23
CA PRO A 93 6.65 14.52 10.38
C PRO A 93 6.43 13.54 11.56
N ASN A 94 5.21 13.05 11.75
CA ASN A 94 4.88 12.09 12.80
C ASN A 94 5.52 10.71 12.57
N ILE A 95 5.66 10.30 11.32
CA ILE A 95 6.31 9.04 10.97
C ILE A 95 7.83 9.21 10.93
N TRP A 96 8.32 10.29 10.32
CA TRP A 96 9.74 10.58 10.28
C TRP A 96 10.32 10.78 11.70
N GLY A 97 9.68 11.59 12.55
CA GLY A 97 10.11 11.89 13.91
C GLY A 97 11.52 12.50 13.94
N ASP A 98 12.42 11.85 14.65
CA ASP A 98 13.83 12.23 14.78
C ASP A 98 14.74 11.67 13.68
N GLY A 99 14.18 10.88 12.75
CA GLY A 99 14.92 10.26 11.66
C GLY A 99 15.73 9.02 12.05
N ASP A 100 15.63 8.53 13.32
CA ASP A 100 16.22 7.24 13.68
C ASP A 100 15.63 6.13 12.81
N PRO A 101 16.45 5.38 12.03
CA PRO A 101 15.93 4.43 11.05
C PRO A 101 14.98 3.37 11.62
N GLU A 102 15.30 2.81 12.80
CA GLU A 102 14.44 1.81 13.41
C GLU A 102 13.17 2.44 14.00
N GLY A 103 13.28 3.64 14.58
CA GLY A 103 12.14 4.42 15.04
C GLY A 103 11.17 4.77 13.90
N VAL A 104 11.67 5.14 12.72
CA VAL A 104 10.85 5.38 11.51
C VAL A 104 10.11 4.12 11.11
N ARG A 105 10.78 2.97 11.02
CA ARG A 105 10.15 1.68 10.67
C ARG A 105 9.05 1.28 11.64
N GLN A 106 9.29 1.46 12.95
CA GLN A 106 8.30 1.14 13.97
C GLN A 106 7.06 2.05 13.87
N ARG A 107 7.26 3.35 13.66
CA ARG A 107 6.16 4.31 13.47
C ARG A 107 5.39 4.02 12.18
N ALA A 108 6.09 3.66 11.10
CA ALA A 108 5.46 3.23 9.85
C ALA A 108 4.63 1.95 10.03
N ALA A 109 5.15 0.96 10.75
CA ALA A 109 4.42 -0.27 11.05
C ALA A 109 3.14 0.00 11.87
N GLU A 110 3.22 0.90 12.88
CA GLU A 110 2.03 1.27 13.66
C GLU A 110 1.01 2.05 12.81
N GLU A 111 1.47 2.94 11.93
CA GLU A 111 0.57 3.65 11.02
C GLU A 111 -0.10 2.71 10.02
N MET A 112 0.57 1.64 9.56
CA MET A 112 -0.07 0.62 8.73
C MET A 112 -1.18 -0.14 9.47
N LYS A 113 -1.01 -0.43 10.75
CA LYS A 113 -2.07 -0.99 11.60
C LYS A 113 -3.24 -0.02 11.76
N ASN A 114 -2.95 1.26 11.95
CA ASN A 114 -3.95 2.33 12.01
C ASN A 114 -4.68 2.47 10.67
N THR A 115 -3.98 2.35 9.55
CA THR A 115 -4.57 2.36 8.21
C THR A 115 -5.59 1.22 8.04
N ALA A 116 -5.28 0.01 8.52
CA ALA A 116 -6.24 -1.11 8.50
C ALA A 116 -7.51 -0.80 9.29
N ARG A 117 -7.36 -0.28 10.52
CA ARG A 117 -8.50 0.10 11.38
C ARG A 117 -9.35 1.23 10.75
N ALA A 118 -8.67 2.25 10.19
CA ALA A 118 -9.33 3.36 9.49
C ALA A 118 -10.06 2.90 8.24
N ALA A 119 -9.45 2.01 7.45
CA ALA A 119 -10.06 1.41 6.28
C ALA A 119 -11.34 0.64 6.67
N ARG A 120 -11.29 -0.20 7.72
CA ARG A 120 -12.48 -0.91 8.21
C ARG A 120 -13.59 0.06 8.56
N LYS A 121 -13.29 1.09 9.38
CA LYS A 121 -14.26 2.11 9.78
C LYS A 121 -14.87 2.85 8.58
N PHE A 122 -14.05 3.22 7.61
CA PHE A 122 -14.51 3.89 6.38
C PHE A 122 -15.45 2.99 5.56
N PHE A 123 -15.07 1.73 5.33
CA PHE A 123 -15.90 0.82 4.55
C PHE A 123 -17.17 0.38 5.28
N ASP A 124 -17.17 0.36 6.62
CA ASP A 124 -18.39 0.12 7.42
C ASP A 124 -19.39 1.29 7.36
N ALA A 125 -18.89 2.52 7.15
CA ALA A 125 -19.74 3.71 6.96
C ALA A 125 -20.30 3.84 5.54
N ARG A 126 -20.05 2.87 4.66
CA ARG A 126 -20.56 2.88 3.29
C ARG A 126 -22.08 2.94 3.28
N PRO A 127 -22.69 3.85 2.51
CA PRO A 127 -24.13 4.11 2.55
C PRO A 127 -25.00 3.14 1.71
N ASP A 128 -24.38 2.25 0.94
CA ASP A 128 -25.09 1.26 0.11
C ASP A 128 -24.79 -0.18 0.54
N ASP A 129 -25.65 -1.13 0.14
CA ASP A 129 -25.55 -2.55 0.50
C ASP A 129 -24.52 -3.33 -0.35
N THR A 130 -23.65 -2.65 -1.09
CA THR A 130 -22.64 -3.32 -1.91
C THR A 130 -21.59 -3.97 -1.00
N VAL A 131 -21.51 -5.29 -1.04
CA VAL A 131 -20.48 -6.02 -0.31
C VAL A 131 -19.13 -5.79 -0.97
N ILE A 132 -18.23 -5.09 -0.28
CA ILE A 132 -16.83 -4.92 -0.65
C ILE A 132 -15.98 -5.50 0.48
N HIS A 133 -15.00 -6.30 0.11
CA HIS A 133 -13.94 -6.66 1.05
C HIS A 133 -12.92 -5.52 1.07
N PRO A 134 -12.76 -4.83 2.21
CA PRO A 134 -11.81 -3.74 2.32
C PRO A 134 -10.39 -4.18 1.96
N VAL A 135 -9.73 -3.37 1.13
CA VAL A 135 -8.36 -3.58 0.70
C VAL A 135 -7.55 -2.31 0.94
N VAL A 136 -6.36 -2.49 1.51
CA VAL A 136 -5.32 -1.48 1.55
C VAL A 136 -4.20 -1.91 0.62
N ASN A 137 -3.95 -1.13 -0.41
CA ASN A 137 -2.83 -1.30 -1.31
C ASN A 137 -1.60 -0.58 -0.75
N GLY A 138 -0.43 -1.12 -1.02
CA GLY A 138 0.82 -0.49 -0.59
C GLY A 138 2.05 -1.24 -1.03
N PHE A 139 3.18 -0.71 -0.63
CA PHE A 139 4.48 -1.35 -0.71
C PHE A 139 4.81 -2.04 0.60
N THR A 140 5.89 -2.79 0.64
CA THR A 140 6.39 -3.38 1.88
C THR A 140 7.73 -2.80 2.28
N GLY A 141 8.41 -2.19 1.33
CA GLY A 141 9.83 -1.94 1.40
C GLY A 141 10.64 -3.24 1.32
N SER A 142 11.95 -3.08 1.28
CA SER A 142 12.89 -4.21 1.23
C SER A 142 14.25 -3.82 1.77
N SER A 143 14.74 -4.53 2.78
CA SER A 143 16.11 -4.36 3.28
C SER A 143 17.18 -4.97 2.37
N ILE A 144 16.78 -5.75 1.37
CA ILE A 144 17.69 -6.52 0.50
C ILE A 144 17.63 -6.15 -0.98
N TRP A 145 16.73 -5.27 -1.40
CA TRP A 145 16.56 -4.94 -2.82
C TRP A 145 17.87 -4.55 -3.51
N HIS A 146 18.68 -3.71 -2.89
CA HIS A 146 19.95 -3.22 -3.42
C HIS A 146 21.01 -4.33 -3.63
N ALA A 147 20.80 -5.49 -3.02
CA ALA A 147 21.71 -6.63 -3.10
C ALA A 147 21.27 -7.72 -4.09
N LEU A 148 20.06 -7.64 -4.67
CA LEU A 148 19.50 -8.70 -5.52
C LEU A 148 20.25 -8.86 -6.85
N TYR A 149 20.79 -7.75 -7.37
CA TYR A 149 21.57 -7.73 -8.60
C TYR A 149 23.03 -7.30 -8.34
N ALA A 150 23.50 -7.47 -7.11
CA ALA A 150 24.83 -7.04 -6.72
C ALA A 150 25.93 -7.91 -7.35
N PHE A 151 27.08 -7.29 -7.62
CA PHE A 151 28.31 -7.98 -7.93
C PHE A 151 29.42 -7.49 -6.97
N PRO A 152 30.11 -8.37 -6.26
CA PRO A 152 29.98 -9.85 -6.25
C PRO A 152 28.59 -10.37 -5.84
N PRO A 153 28.22 -11.60 -6.23
CA PRO A 153 26.91 -12.15 -5.90
C PRO A 153 26.63 -12.21 -4.40
N THR A 154 25.43 -11.86 -4.03
CA THR A 154 24.94 -11.91 -2.64
C THR A 154 24.77 -13.37 -2.20
N SER A 155 25.11 -13.68 -0.94
CA SER A 155 24.92 -15.02 -0.38
C SER A 155 23.44 -15.34 -0.19
N GLN A 156 23.09 -16.64 -0.24
CA GLN A 156 21.74 -17.10 0.05
C GLN A 156 21.32 -16.74 1.49
N GLU A 157 22.22 -16.84 2.46
CA GLU A 157 21.98 -16.48 3.84
C GLU A 157 21.55 -14.99 4.00
N TYR A 158 22.19 -14.08 3.25
CA TYR A 158 21.81 -12.66 3.26
C TYR A 158 20.38 -12.47 2.75
N LEU A 159 20.00 -13.13 1.66
CA LEU A 159 18.65 -13.08 1.12
C LEU A 159 17.62 -13.68 2.08
N ASP A 160 17.95 -14.83 2.70
CA ASP A 160 17.07 -15.48 3.69
C ASP A 160 16.82 -14.56 4.91
N ASN A 161 17.85 -13.85 5.37
CA ASN A 161 17.73 -12.89 6.45
C ASN A 161 16.84 -11.70 6.06
N GLY A 162 16.88 -11.24 4.81
CA GLY A 162 15.99 -10.18 4.33
C GLY A 162 14.52 -10.58 4.33
N TYR A 163 14.20 -11.80 3.86
CA TYR A 163 12.82 -12.31 3.94
C TYR A 163 12.37 -12.57 5.38
N LYS A 164 13.27 -12.95 6.26
CA LYS A 164 12.99 -13.09 7.69
C LYS A 164 12.72 -11.73 8.35
N ASP A 165 13.49 -10.69 8.02
CA ASP A 165 13.23 -9.31 8.48
C ASP A 165 11.86 -8.83 8.01
N PHE A 166 11.54 -9.02 6.73
CA PHE A 166 10.22 -8.74 6.17
C PHE A 166 9.11 -9.45 6.97
N ALA A 167 9.21 -10.75 7.17
CA ALA A 167 8.22 -11.52 7.91
C ALA A 167 8.06 -11.04 9.35
N ASN A 168 9.15 -10.75 10.05
CA ASN A 168 9.13 -10.26 11.42
C ASN A 168 8.42 -8.91 11.57
N ARG A 169 8.52 -8.04 10.56
CA ARG A 169 7.89 -6.71 10.58
C ARG A 169 6.44 -6.75 10.11
N TRP A 170 6.15 -7.52 9.05
CA TRP A 170 4.82 -7.54 8.46
C TRP A 170 3.84 -8.49 9.15
N THR A 171 4.27 -9.59 9.74
CA THR A 171 3.35 -10.50 10.43
C THR A 171 2.51 -9.80 11.51
N PRO A 172 3.09 -9.00 12.43
CA PRO A 172 2.28 -8.28 13.42
C PRO A 172 1.36 -7.20 12.85
N ILE A 173 1.65 -6.69 11.64
CA ILE A 173 0.76 -5.79 10.91
C ILE A 173 -0.42 -6.59 10.36
N LEU A 174 -0.14 -7.71 9.70
CA LEU A 174 -1.16 -8.58 9.08
C LEU A 174 -2.11 -9.19 10.12
N GLU A 175 -1.65 -9.46 11.35
CA GLU A 175 -2.52 -9.87 12.46
C GLU A 175 -3.59 -8.80 12.75
N VAL A 176 -3.23 -7.51 12.75
CA VAL A 176 -4.21 -6.43 12.90
C VAL A 176 -5.15 -6.34 11.69
N PHE A 177 -4.63 -6.52 10.48
CA PHE A 177 -5.47 -6.61 9.27
C PHE A 177 -6.49 -7.75 9.38
N GLU A 178 -6.11 -8.87 9.99
CA GLU A 178 -7.01 -9.98 10.25
C GLU A 178 -8.06 -9.65 11.31
N GLU A 179 -7.65 -9.03 12.42
CA GLU A 179 -8.56 -8.62 13.51
C GLU A 179 -9.68 -7.72 13.00
N VAL A 180 -9.39 -6.82 12.06
CA VAL A 180 -10.36 -5.86 11.51
C VAL A 180 -10.96 -6.29 10.17
N ASP A 181 -10.71 -7.50 9.71
CA ASP A 181 -11.23 -8.05 8.45
C ASP A 181 -10.93 -7.17 7.21
N VAL A 182 -9.69 -6.74 7.08
CA VAL A 182 -9.17 -5.96 5.95
C VAL A 182 -8.06 -6.75 5.25
N ASN A 183 -7.95 -6.66 3.94
CA ASN A 183 -6.85 -7.27 3.18
C ASN A 183 -5.75 -6.25 2.90
N PHE A 184 -4.51 -6.70 2.92
CA PHE A 184 -3.37 -5.96 2.39
C PHE A 184 -2.99 -6.52 1.03
N ALA A 185 -2.76 -5.65 0.06
CA ALA A 185 -2.32 -6.03 -1.27
C ALA A 185 -1.02 -5.30 -1.63
N LEU A 186 0.09 -6.07 -1.63
CA LEU A 186 1.40 -5.58 -2.07
C LEU A 186 1.38 -5.36 -3.58
N GLU A 187 1.73 -4.16 -4.02
CA GLU A 187 2.06 -3.94 -5.42
C GLU A 187 3.41 -4.57 -5.75
N VAL A 188 3.40 -5.57 -6.64
CA VAL A 188 4.64 -6.24 -7.10
C VAL A 188 5.42 -5.24 -7.96
N HIS A 189 6.52 -4.73 -7.42
CA HIS A 189 7.22 -3.56 -7.95
C HIS A 189 8.74 -3.69 -7.74
N PRO A 190 9.59 -3.22 -8.68
CA PRO A 190 11.01 -3.02 -8.42
C PRO A 190 11.22 -2.20 -7.15
N THR A 191 12.18 -2.58 -6.32
CA THR A 191 12.49 -2.07 -4.99
C THR A 191 11.79 -2.75 -3.82
N GLU A 192 10.74 -3.53 -4.10
CA GLU A 192 10.00 -4.27 -3.08
C GLU A 192 10.60 -5.65 -2.77
N ILE A 193 10.11 -6.28 -1.70
CA ILE A 193 10.45 -7.67 -1.37
C ILE A 193 9.95 -8.65 -2.45
N ALA A 194 8.86 -8.31 -3.13
CA ALA A 194 8.31 -9.02 -4.28
C ALA A 194 8.32 -8.12 -5.51
N PHE A 195 9.13 -8.49 -6.51
CA PHE A 195 9.31 -7.74 -7.76
C PHE A 195 9.12 -8.59 -9.02
N ASP A 196 9.02 -9.90 -8.86
CA ASP A 196 8.69 -10.89 -9.89
C ASP A 196 7.90 -12.05 -9.29
N THR A 197 7.53 -13.03 -10.10
CA THR A 197 6.73 -14.17 -9.65
C THR A 197 7.43 -14.98 -8.56
N ALA A 198 8.73 -15.24 -8.72
CA ALA A 198 9.48 -16.06 -7.76
C ALA A 198 9.64 -15.36 -6.40
N SER A 199 9.94 -14.06 -6.42
CA SER A 199 10.03 -13.26 -5.18
C SER A 199 8.66 -13.07 -4.53
N ALA A 200 7.56 -12.99 -5.32
CA ALA A 200 6.20 -12.94 -4.80
C ALA A 200 5.81 -14.25 -4.10
N GLU A 201 6.09 -15.40 -4.69
CA GLU A 201 5.88 -16.71 -4.04
C GLU A 201 6.65 -16.80 -2.73
N ARG A 202 7.91 -16.37 -2.73
CA ARG A 202 8.76 -16.38 -1.55
C ARG A 202 8.25 -15.40 -0.46
N ALA A 203 7.70 -14.25 -0.84
CA ALA A 203 7.10 -13.32 0.10
C ALA A 203 5.86 -13.92 0.78
N LEU A 204 5.00 -14.63 0.02
CA LEU A 204 3.88 -15.39 0.58
C LEU A 204 4.35 -16.44 1.60
N GLU A 205 5.35 -17.23 1.24
CA GLU A 205 5.92 -18.25 2.13
C GLU A 205 6.49 -17.62 3.40
N ALA A 206 7.18 -16.49 3.30
CA ALA A 206 7.79 -15.80 4.42
C ALA A 206 6.77 -15.38 5.49
N VAL A 207 5.59 -14.91 5.07
CA VAL A 207 4.48 -14.58 5.98
C VAL A 207 3.54 -15.78 6.21
N SER A 208 4.02 -17.01 5.99
CA SER A 208 3.25 -18.26 6.21
C SER A 208 1.92 -18.31 5.45
N ASN A 209 1.88 -17.75 4.24
CA ASN A 209 0.68 -17.63 3.41
C ASN A 209 -0.48 -16.96 4.17
N HIS A 210 -0.18 -15.89 4.90
CA HIS A 210 -1.17 -15.20 5.71
C HIS A 210 -2.36 -14.77 4.87
N LYS A 211 -3.57 -15.14 5.29
CA LYS A 211 -4.81 -14.97 4.48
C LYS A 211 -5.16 -13.52 4.13
N ARG A 212 -4.58 -12.54 4.86
CA ARG A 212 -4.78 -11.10 4.61
C ARG A 212 -3.69 -10.50 3.74
N PHE A 213 -2.67 -11.26 3.34
CA PHE A 213 -1.64 -10.81 2.45
C PHE A 213 -1.91 -11.29 1.02
N GLY A 214 -1.98 -10.37 0.08
CA GLY A 214 -2.16 -10.65 -1.34
C GLY A 214 -1.40 -9.64 -2.19
N PHE A 215 -1.73 -9.58 -3.47
CA PHE A 215 -1.04 -8.72 -4.42
C PHE A 215 -1.99 -7.79 -5.15
N ASN A 216 -1.57 -6.53 -5.30
CA ASN A 216 -2.07 -5.61 -6.30
C ASN A 216 -1.30 -5.87 -7.60
N TYR A 217 -1.99 -6.33 -8.63
CA TYR A 217 -1.36 -6.73 -9.88
C TYR A 217 -1.21 -5.55 -10.83
N ASP A 218 0.02 -5.06 -10.98
CA ASP A 218 0.38 -4.10 -12.03
C ASP A 218 1.14 -4.81 -13.17
N PRO A 219 0.49 -5.04 -14.33
CA PRO A 219 1.13 -5.70 -15.45
C PRO A 219 2.28 -4.89 -16.06
N SER A 220 2.36 -3.58 -15.84
CA SER A 220 3.41 -2.73 -16.38
C SER A 220 4.78 -3.09 -15.79
N HIS A 221 4.83 -3.37 -14.50
CA HIS A 221 6.04 -3.78 -13.81
C HIS A 221 6.50 -5.18 -14.23
N LEU A 222 5.58 -6.14 -14.34
CA LEU A 222 5.89 -7.48 -14.82
C LEU A 222 6.36 -7.48 -16.28
N GLY A 223 5.76 -6.65 -17.13
CA GLY A 223 6.20 -6.48 -18.51
C GLY A 223 7.61 -5.93 -18.63
N TYR A 224 8.03 -5.04 -17.76
CA TYR A 224 9.39 -4.52 -17.68
C TYR A 224 10.39 -5.60 -17.26
N MET A 225 10.08 -6.37 -16.23
CA MET A 225 10.93 -7.46 -15.74
C MET A 225 11.07 -8.60 -16.75
N LEU A 226 10.00 -8.94 -17.48
CA LEU A 226 10.06 -9.92 -18.56
C LEU A 226 10.97 -9.49 -19.73
N ARG A 227 11.03 -8.19 -20.04
CA ARG A 227 11.95 -7.66 -21.07
C ARG A 227 13.41 -7.82 -20.66
N ILE A 228 13.76 -7.64 -19.39
CA ILE A 228 15.10 -7.89 -18.88
C ILE A 228 15.47 -9.37 -19.02
N GLY A 229 14.54 -10.30 -18.76
CA GLY A 229 14.75 -11.74 -18.91
C GLY A 229 14.91 -12.22 -20.36
N LEU A 230 14.36 -11.49 -21.33
CA LEU A 230 14.45 -11.83 -22.76
C LEU A 230 15.81 -11.47 -23.41
N TRP A 231 16.59 -10.57 -22.80
CA TRP A 231 17.92 -10.17 -23.30
C TRP A 231 19.03 -11.19 -22.95
N GLY A 232 18.73 -12.18 -22.12
CA GLY A 232 19.67 -13.23 -21.73
C GLY A 232 19.67 -14.48 -22.62
N LYS A 233 18.91 -14.50 -23.71
CA LYS A 233 18.90 -15.58 -24.71
C LYS A 233 19.21 -15.04 -26.09
N GLY A 234 20.45 -14.59 -26.26
CA GLY A 234 21.09 -14.32 -27.55
C GLY A 234 22.40 -15.05 -27.63
#